data_6e6999e709276b31f5c7a408c8d4fba9
#
_entry.id   6e6999e709276b31f5c7a408c8d4fba9
#
_cell.length_a   1.000
_cell.length_b   1.000
_cell.length_c   1.000
_cell.angle_alpha   90.00
_cell.angle_beta   90.00
_cell.angle_gamma   90.00
#
_symmetry.space_group_name_H-M   'P 1'
#
loop_
_entity.id
_entity.type
_entity.pdbx_description
1 polymer ?
#
loop_
_entity_poly.entity_id
_entity_poly.type
_entity_poly.pdbx_seq_one_letter_code
_entity_poly.pdbx_strand_id
1 'polypeptide(L)'
;MLTAMNRRALIAFSTLLVSAGTRAAWAASTSFKVPLTGPESVPAVDTKGSGTADITYDPATRVVTWNISYSGLSSPTTMAHFHGPAKAGKNAPPVIWLSTQGSTPANPITGTATLTPDQAQQFQAREWYVNVHTQSHPAGEIRGQVLPPKS
;
A
#
# COMPACT_ATOMS: atom_id res chain seq x y z
N MET A 1 -25.91 -86.04 -9.53
CA MET A 1 -26.66 -84.77 -9.59
C MET A 1 -25.97 -83.82 -8.64
N LEU A 2 -25.12 -82.90 -9.12
CA LEU A 2 -24.45 -81.89 -8.35
C LEU A 2 -24.78 -80.53 -9.00
N THR A 3 -25.46 -79.69 -8.27
CA THR A 3 -25.90 -78.35 -8.67
C THR A 3 -24.74 -77.36 -8.48
N ALA A 4 -24.36 -76.65 -9.54
CA ALA A 4 -23.33 -75.65 -9.51
C ALA A 4 -23.83 -74.33 -8.90
N MET A 5 -23.19 -73.89 -7.86
CA MET A 5 -23.43 -72.59 -7.20
C MET A 5 -22.59 -71.51 -7.87
N ASN A 6 -23.29 -70.60 -8.54
CA ASN A 6 -22.70 -69.43 -9.23
C ASN A 6 -22.41 -68.32 -8.20
N ARG A 7 -21.12 -68.06 -7.91
CA ARG A 7 -20.67 -66.94 -7.08
C ARG A 7 -20.46 -65.70 -7.97
N ARG A 8 -21.40 -64.79 -7.96
CA ARG A 8 -21.24 -63.44 -8.53
C ARG A 8 -20.40 -62.57 -7.56
N ALA A 9 -19.20 -62.27 -7.93
CA ALA A 9 -18.37 -61.29 -7.24
C ALA A 9 -18.89 -59.89 -7.54
N LEU A 10 -19.33 -59.18 -6.53
CA LEU A 10 -19.61 -57.74 -6.60
C LEU A 10 -18.28 -56.97 -6.44
N ILE A 11 -17.82 -56.35 -7.53
CA ILE A 11 -16.70 -55.41 -7.51
C ILE A 11 -17.28 -54.03 -7.09
N ALA A 12 -17.00 -53.62 -5.87
CA ALA A 12 -17.33 -52.26 -5.40
C ALA A 12 -16.28 -51.26 -5.91
N PHE A 13 -16.65 -50.41 -6.86
CA PHE A 13 -15.83 -49.29 -7.28
C PHE A 13 -15.95 -48.18 -6.22
N SER A 14 -14.94 -48.01 -5.38
CA SER A 14 -14.80 -46.85 -4.50
C SER A 14 -14.28 -45.69 -5.32
N THR A 15 -15.15 -44.77 -5.68
CA THR A 15 -14.75 -43.46 -6.26
C THR A 15 -14.18 -42.57 -5.17
N LEU A 16 -12.86 -42.40 -5.16
CA LEU A 16 -12.17 -41.44 -4.32
C LEU A 16 -12.42 -40.03 -4.85
N LEU A 17 -13.31 -39.27 -4.24
CA LEU A 17 -13.48 -37.84 -4.52
C LEU A 17 -12.27 -37.09 -3.97
N VAL A 18 -11.33 -36.74 -4.84
CA VAL A 18 -10.25 -35.79 -4.53
C VAL A 18 -10.85 -34.40 -4.61
N SER A 19 -11.24 -33.83 -3.47
CA SER A 19 -11.59 -32.42 -3.36
C SER A 19 -10.31 -31.58 -3.53
N ALA A 20 -10.10 -31.04 -4.71
CA ALA A 20 -9.08 -30.02 -4.94
C ALA A 20 -9.52 -28.75 -4.24
N GLY A 21 -9.09 -28.57 -2.98
CA GLY A 21 -9.25 -27.32 -2.26
C GLY A 21 -8.44 -26.24 -2.98
N THR A 22 -9.13 -25.30 -3.62
CA THR A 22 -8.52 -24.09 -4.15
C THR A 22 -8.01 -23.28 -2.97
N ARG A 23 -6.70 -23.39 -2.66
CA ARG A 23 -6.05 -22.44 -1.78
C ARG A 23 -6.08 -21.09 -2.48
N ALA A 24 -6.87 -20.16 -1.96
CA ALA A 24 -6.76 -18.77 -2.34
C ALA A 24 -5.30 -18.35 -2.05
N ALA A 25 -4.53 -18.08 -3.08
CA ALA A 25 -3.20 -17.53 -2.93
C ALA A 25 -3.40 -16.09 -2.43
N TRP A 26 -3.19 -15.87 -1.15
CA TRP A 26 -3.17 -14.53 -0.58
C TRP A 26 -1.98 -13.80 -1.19
N ALA A 27 -2.22 -12.63 -1.78
CA ALA A 27 -1.13 -11.83 -2.33
C ALA A 27 -0.15 -11.49 -1.19
N ALA A 28 1.14 -11.72 -1.43
CA ALA A 28 2.18 -11.47 -0.45
C ALA A 28 2.29 -9.97 -0.16
N SER A 29 2.71 -9.64 1.07
CA SER A 29 3.09 -8.28 1.43
C SER A 29 4.21 -7.77 0.51
N THR A 30 4.10 -6.53 0.06
CA THR A 30 5.05 -5.90 -0.88
C THR A 30 5.67 -4.66 -0.26
N SER A 31 6.99 -4.51 -0.45
CA SER A 31 7.74 -3.33 -0.02
C SER A 31 8.29 -2.59 -1.24
N PHE A 32 8.22 -1.27 -1.23
CA PHE A 32 8.69 -0.43 -2.32
C PHE A 32 9.07 0.96 -1.81
N LYS A 33 9.83 1.70 -2.62
CA LYS A 33 10.29 3.05 -2.31
C LYS A 33 9.57 4.08 -3.16
N VAL A 34 9.28 5.21 -2.54
CA VAL A 34 8.71 6.39 -3.20
C VAL A 34 9.68 7.56 -3.01
N PRO A 35 10.35 8.01 -4.07
CA PRO A 35 11.14 9.23 -4.01
C PRO A 35 10.23 10.45 -3.83
N LEU A 36 10.64 11.37 -2.96
CA LEU A 36 9.93 12.62 -2.67
C LEU A 36 10.79 13.78 -3.17
N THR A 37 10.24 14.60 -4.06
CA THR A 37 10.96 15.72 -4.68
C THR A 37 10.07 16.95 -4.81
N GLY A 38 10.68 18.13 -4.91
CA GLY A 38 9.96 19.38 -5.13
C GLY A 38 9.24 19.45 -6.48
N PRO A 39 9.85 19.02 -7.59
CA PRO A 39 9.20 19.00 -8.91
C PRO A 39 7.91 18.17 -8.99
N GLU A 40 7.76 17.16 -8.14
CA GLU A 40 6.52 16.36 -8.05
C GLU A 40 5.38 17.06 -7.30
N SER A 41 5.66 18.13 -6.54
CA SER A 41 4.64 18.95 -5.87
C SER A 41 3.77 19.69 -6.88
N VAL A 42 2.54 20.03 -6.49
CA VAL A 42 1.58 20.73 -7.36
C VAL A 42 1.04 21.95 -6.60
N PRO A 43 1.43 23.18 -7.00
CA PRO A 43 2.42 23.49 -8.04
C PRO A 43 3.83 22.99 -7.69
N ALA A 44 4.68 22.80 -8.70
CA ALA A 44 6.06 22.36 -8.50
C ALA A 44 6.85 23.35 -7.65
N VAL A 45 7.71 22.84 -6.79
CA VAL A 45 8.54 23.63 -5.88
C VAL A 45 10.02 23.49 -6.28
N ASP A 46 10.68 24.63 -6.50
CA ASP A 46 12.14 24.66 -6.65
C ASP A 46 12.78 24.64 -5.26
N THR A 47 13.25 23.47 -4.86
CA THR A 47 13.88 23.24 -3.57
C THR A 47 15.03 22.23 -3.69
N LYS A 48 15.98 22.32 -2.76
CA LYS A 48 17.00 21.29 -2.55
C LYS A 48 16.49 20.14 -1.68
N GLY A 49 15.27 20.28 -1.14
CA GLY A 49 14.62 19.28 -0.33
C GLY A 49 14.36 17.99 -1.10
N SER A 50 14.62 16.87 -0.47
CA SER A 50 14.35 15.54 -1.01
C SER A 50 14.05 14.56 0.11
N GLY A 51 13.42 13.46 -0.24
CA GLY A 51 13.12 12.39 0.71
C GLY A 51 12.87 11.05 0.04
N THR A 52 12.68 10.03 0.86
CA THR A 52 12.28 8.70 0.43
C THR A 52 11.28 8.14 1.42
N ALA A 53 10.16 7.64 0.93
CA ALA A 53 9.23 6.85 1.72
C ALA A 53 9.44 5.37 1.41
N ASP A 54 9.87 4.60 2.40
CA ASP A 54 9.86 3.15 2.38
C ASP A 54 8.48 2.69 2.84
N ILE A 55 7.74 2.05 1.95
CA ILE A 55 6.36 1.64 2.19
C ILE A 55 6.24 0.13 2.07
N THR A 56 5.58 -0.49 3.03
CA THR A 56 5.17 -1.89 2.95
C THR A 56 3.65 -1.95 3.01
N TYR A 57 3.05 -2.72 2.11
CA TYR A 57 1.61 -2.95 2.05
C TYR A 57 1.28 -4.43 2.05
N ASP A 58 0.41 -4.84 2.95
CA ASP A 58 -0.16 -6.18 3.03
C ASP A 58 -1.61 -6.17 2.51
N PRO A 59 -1.88 -6.71 1.33
CA PRO A 59 -3.23 -6.72 0.76
C PRO A 59 -4.21 -7.63 1.49
N ALA A 60 -3.73 -8.63 2.24
CA ALA A 60 -4.58 -9.54 2.99
C ALA A 60 -5.20 -8.86 4.21
N THR A 61 -4.42 -8.04 4.90
CA THR A 61 -4.84 -7.29 6.09
C THR A 61 -5.18 -5.83 5.80
N ARG A 62 -4.84 -5.33 4.61
CA ARG A 62 -4.91 -3.92 4.19
C ARG A 62 -4.07 -3.01 5.08
N VAL A 63 -3.04 -3.54 5.71
CA VAL A 63 -2.13 -2.76 6.54
C VAL A 63 -1.06 -2.13 5.65
N VAL A 64 -0.88 -0.82 5.78
CA VAL A 64 0.24 -0.06 5.24
C VAL A 64 1.14 0.39 6.37
N THR A 65 2.46 0.22 6.20
CA THR A 65 3.48 0.78 7.09
C THR A 65 4.40 1.68 6.29
N TRP A 66 4.95 2.69 6.95
CA TRP A 66 5.87 3.64 6.31
C TRP A 66 7.04 4.01 7.21
N ASN A 67 8.15 4.30 6.55
CA ASN A 67 9.32 4.94 7.12
C ASN A 67 9.79 6.00 6.12
N ILE A 68 9.65 7.28 6.46
CA ILE A 68 9.89 8.39 5.55
C ILE A 68 11.03 9.23 6.11
N SER A 69 12.13 9.30 5.37
CA SER A 69 13.27 10.17 5.66
C SER A 69 13.34 11.29 4.64
N TYR A 70 13.78 12.47 5.08
CA TYR A 70 13.92 13.65 4.23
C TYR A 70 15.08 14.54 4.72
N SER A 71 15.57 15.38 3.83
CA SER A 71 16.64 16.35 4.15
C SER A 71 16.58 17.55 3.20
N GLY A 72 17.31 18.62 3.57
CA GLY A 72 17.47 19.80 2.73
C GLY A 72 16.23 20.63 2.51
N LEU A 73 15.19 20.46 3.34
CA LEU A 73 13.97 21.26 3.27
C LEU A 73 14.26 22.74 3.57
N SER A 74 13.49 23.63 2.97
CA SER A 74 13.69 25.08 3.03
C SER A 74 13.33 25.71 4.39
N SER A 75 12.50 25.01 5.18
CA SER A 75 12.06 25.45 6.51
C SER A 75 11.58 24.26 7.34
N PRO A 76 11.29 24.43 8.64
CA PRO A 76 10.79 23.37 9.50
C PRO A 76 9.55 22.70 8.94
N THR A 77 9.51 21.38 9.04
CA THR A 77 8.35 20.55 8.68
C THR A 77 7.19 20.84 9.60
N THR A 78 5.99 20.98 9.03
CA THR A 78 4.76 21.25 9.78
C THR A 78 3.83 20.04 9.85
N MET A 79 3.74 19.26 8.76
CA MET A 79 2.86 18.10 8.67
C MET A 79 3.28 17.20 7.51
N ALA A 80 2.80 15.97 7.51
CA ALA A 80 2.96 15.04 6.42
C ALA A 80 1.73 14.14 6.30
N HIS A 81 1.32 13.84 5.06
CA HIS A 81 0.12 13.05 4.77
C HIS A 81 0.31 12.09 3.61
N PHE A 82 -0.50 11.02 3.63
CA PHE A 82 -1.00 10.46 2.39
C PHE A 82 -2.21 11.27 1.93
N HIS A 83 -2.25 11.57 0.65
CA HIS A 83 -3.36 12.23 -0.03
C HIS A 83 -3.94 11.31 -1.11
N GLY A 84 -5.22 11.46 -1.41
CA GLY A 84 -5.90 10.70 -2.48
C GLY A 84 -7.42 10.88 -2.47
N PRO A 85 -8.12 10.39 -3.52
CA PRO A 85 -7.55 9.83 -4.75
C PRO A 85 -7.09 10.92 -5.72
N ALA A 86 -5.88 10.80 -6.22
CA ALA A 86 -5.35 11.63 -7.31
C ALA A 86 -4.16 10.94 -7.99
N LYS A 87 -4.10 11.06 -9.30
CA LYS A 87 -2.91 10.68 -10.09
C LYS A 87 -1.83 11.76 -10.03
N ALA A 88 -0.63 11.44 -10.49
CA ALA A 88 0.47 12.38 -10.57
C ALA A 88 0.04 13.69 -11.28
N GLY A 89 0.51 14.82 -10.77
CA GLY A 89 0.15 16.14 -11.28
C GLY A 89 -1.23 16.66 -10.86
N LYS A 90 -1.95 15.96 -9.98
CA LYS A 90 -3.23 16.40 -9.41
C LYS A 90 -3.19 16.41 -7.90
N ASN A 91 -3.91 17.36 -7.29
CA ASN A 91 -4.06 17.43 -5.82
C ASN A 91 -5.34 16.73 -5.37
N ALA A 92 -5.30 16.21 -4.13
CA ALA A 92 -6.42 15.61 -3.43
C ALA A 92 -6.36 15.97 -1.93
N PRO A 93 -7.45 15.80 -1.18
CA PRO A 93 -7.45 15.97 0.27
C PRO A 93 -6.52 14.96 0.98
N PRO A 94 -6.07 15.26 2.22
CA PRO A 94 -5.39 14.28 3.04
C PRO A 94 -6.32 13.11 3.39
N VAL A 95 -5.78 11.89 3.36
CA VAL A 95 -6.50 10.64 3.69
C VAL A 95 -5.98 10.07 5.00
N ILE A 96 -4.66 10.08 5.21
CA ILE A 96 -4.01 9.59 6.42
C ILE A 96 -2.94 10.59 6.85
N TRP A 97 -2.97 10.98 8.12
CA TRP A 97 -1.88 11.70 8.77
C TRP A 97 -0.70 10.75 9.00
N LEU A 98 0.47 11.11 8.48
CA LEU A 98 1.70 10.32 8.64
C LEU A 98 2.41 10.62 9.96
N SER A 99 2.04 11.72 10.61
CA SER A 99 2.51 12.14 11.92
C SER A 99 1.32 12.55 12.79
N THR A 100 1.53 12.70 14.09
CA THR A 100 0.48 13.20 14.99
C THR A 100 0.03 14.59 14.55
N GLN A 101 -1.26 14.78 14.37
CA GLN A 101 -1.85 16.07 14.00
C GLN A 101 -1.49 17.15 15.01
N GLY A 102 -1.03 18.30 14.52
CA GLY A 102 -0.64 19.43 15.37
C GLY A 102 0.77 19.34 15.97
N SER A 103 1.50 18.25 15.68
CA SER A 103 2.90 18.08 16.10
C SER A 103 3.84 18.22 14.91
N THR A 104 5.04 18.75 15.15
CA THR A 104 6.12 18.69 14.15
C THR A 104 6.48 17.24 13.88
N PRO A 105 6.46 16.79 12.61
CA PRO A 105 6.85 15.44 12.27
C PRO A 105 8.28 15.10 12.70
N ALA A 106 8.49 13.93 13.27
CA ALA A 106 9.83 13.40 13.49
C ALA A 106 10.52 13.11 12.15
N ASN A 107 11.84 12.94 12.16
CA ASN A 107 12.59 12.47 11.02
C ASN A 107 13.53 11.33 11.46
N PRO A 108 13.28 10.07 11.03
CA PRO A 108 12.25 9.67 10.09
C PRO A 108 10.82 9.71 10.66
N ILE A 109 9.82 9.89 9.77
CA ILE A 109 8.40 9.70 10.09
C ILE A 109 8.07 8.22 9.94
N THR A 110 7.66 7.57 11.00
CA THR A 110 7.27 6.15 10.98
C THR A 110 5.84 5.97 11.43
N GLY A 111 5.16 4.96 10.89
CA GLY A 111 3.81 4.64 11.31
C GLY A 111 3.19 3.47 10.56
N THR A 112 1.96 3.20 10.91
CA THR A 112 1.15 2.14 10.31
C THR A 112 -0.32 2.53 10.33
N ALA A 113 -1.08 2.05 9.35
CA ALA A 113 -2.53 2.20 9.30
C ALA A 113 -3.18 1.00 8.60
N THR A 114 -4.41 0.67 9.02
CA THR A 114 -5.26 -0.27 8.29
C THR A 114 -6.18 0.51 7.37
N LEU A 115 -6.09 0.24 6.07
CA LEU A 115 -6.92 0.91 5.06
C LEU A 115 -8.34 0.35 5.06
N THR A 116 -9.33 1.24 4.82
CA THR A 116 -10.66 0.77 4.44
C THR A 116 -10.60 0.04 3.09
N PRO A 117 -11.60 -0.76 2.71
CA PRO A 117 -11.63 -1.38 1.38
C PRO A 117 -11.47 -0.39 0.23
N ASP A 118 -12.15 0.76 0.28
CA ASP A 118 -12.07 1.81 -0.74
C ASP A 118 -10.67 2.45 -0.79
N GLN A 119 -10.09 2.74 0.37
CA GLN A 119 -8.71 3.26 0.47
C GLN A 119 -7.70 2.27 -0.09
N ALA A 120 -7.85 0.98 0.19
CA ALA A 120 -6.99 -0.07 -0.35
C ALA A 120 -7.09 -0.16 -1.88
N GLN A 121 -8.29 -0.02 -2.43
CA GLN A 121 -8.51 0.02 -3.88
C GLN A 121 -7.80 1.22 -4.51
N GLN A 122 -7.97 2.43 -3.98
CA GLN A 122 -7.32 3.65 -4.46
C GLN A 122 -5.79 3.55 -4.34
N PHE A 123 -5.28 3.02 -3.24
CA PHE A 123 -3.86 2.80 -3.02
C PHE A 123 -3.25 1.87 -4.09
N GLN A 124 -3.89 0.72 -4.33
CA GLN A 124 -3.46 -0.24 -5.36
C GLN A 124 -3.66 0.32 -6.79
N ALA A 125 -4.65 1.18 -7.01
CA ALA A 125 -4.88 1.90 -8.27
C ALA A 125 -3.84 3.01 -8.53
N ARG A 126 -2.86 3.21 -7.61
CA ARG A 126 -1.81 4.23 -7.70
C ARG A 126 -2.37 5.66 -7.70
N GLU A 127 -3.43 5.87 -6.94
CA GLU A 127 -4.11 7.16 -6.83
C GLU A 127 -3.81 7.88 -5.51
N TRP A 128 -2.74 7.50 -4.83
CA TRP A 128 -2.27 8.16 -3.63
C TRP A 128 -0.89 8.76 -3.83
N TYR A 129 -0.57 9.79 -3.04
CA TYR A 129 0.76 10.37 -2.97
C TYR A 129 1.13 10.71 -1.52
N VAL A 130 2.43 10.72 -1.24
CA VAL A 130 3.01 11.25 -0.01
C VAL A 130 3.32 12.73 -0.24
N ASN A 131 3.02 13.57 0.75
CA ASN A 131 3.42 14.98 0.75
C ASN A 131 3.97 15.38 2.12
N VAL A 132 5.10 16.08 2.12
CA VAL A 132 5.70 16.68 3.31
C VAL A 132 5.59 18.19 3.19
N HIS A 133 4.95 18.81 4.18
CA HIS A 133 4.69 20.23 4.22
C HIS A 133 5.66 20.94 5.15
N THR A 134 6.03 22.16 4.79
CA THR A 134 6.90 23.02 5.59
C THR A 134 6.26 24.39 5.83
N GLN A 135 6.85 25.18 6.70
CA GLN A 135 6.39 26.56 6.96
C GLN A 135 6.41 27.40 5.69
N SER A 136 7.46 27.29 4.88
CA SER A 136 7.60 28.02 3.60
C SER A 136 6.71 27.48 2.49
N HIS A 137 6.33 26.20 2.55
CA HIS A 137 5.51 25.54 1.56
C HIS A 137 4.34 24.79 2.23
N PRO A 138 3.32 25.52 2.71
CA PRO A 138 2.19 24.90 3.40
C PRO A 138 1.32 24.01 2.49
N ALA A 139 1.42 24.15 1.17
CA ALA A 139 0.78 23.25 0.21
C ALA A 139 1.58 21.95 -0.06
N GLY A 140 2.79 21.86 0.51
CA GLY A 140 3.72 20.73 0.38
C GLY A 140 5.00 21.12 -0.36
N GLU A 141 6.14 20.84 0.25
CA GLU A 141 7.45 21.13 -0.34
C GLU A 141 7.97 19.99 -1.20
N ILE A 142 7.89 18.76 -0.71
CA ILE A 142 8.28 17.56 -1.46
C ILE A 142 7.14 16.56 -1.52
N ARG A 143 7.01 15.88 -2.65
CA ARG A 143 5.93 14.95 -2.94
C ARG A 143 6.44 13.75 -3.72
N GLY A 144 5.75 12.63 -3.62
CA GLY A 144 5.97 11.45 -4.45
C GLY A 144 4.70 10.63 -4.63
N GLN A 145 4.44 10.20 -5.86
CA GLN A 145 3.30 9.33 -6.18
C GLN A 145 3.55 7.92 -5.64
N VAL A 146 2.59 7.37 -4.94
CA VAL A 146 2.63 6.00 -4.42
C VAL A 146 2.37 5.02 -5.56
N LEU A 147 3.39 4.24 -5.92
CA LEU A 147 3.36 3.33 -7.06
C LEU A 147 3.65 1.89 -6.60
N PRO A 148 2.69 1.23 -5.92
CA PRO A 148 2.88 -0.16 -5.54
C PRO A 148 3.13 -1.03 -6.78
N PRO A 149 3.96 -2.08 -6.68
CA PRO A 149 4.13 -3.07 -7.75
C PRO A 149 2.77 -3.62 -8.17
N LYS A 150 2.63 -3.92 -9.47
CA LYS A 150 1.44 -4.61 -9.98
C LYS A 150 1.51 -6.06 -9.52
N SER A 151 0.46 -6.53 -8.88
CA SER A 151 0.23 -7.95 -8.56
C SER A 151 -0.16 -8.73 -9.79
#